data_1ac377c22be7b6bcc22520c465adff41
#
_entry.id   1ac377c22be7b6bcc22520c465adff41
#
_cell.length_a   1.000
_cell.length_b   1.000
_cell.length_c   1.000
_cell.angle_alpha   90.00
_cell.angle_beta   90.00
_cell.angle_gamma   90.00
#
_symmetry.space_group_name_H-M   'P 1'
#
loop_
_entity.id
_entity.type
_entity.pdbx_description
1 polymer ?
#
loop_
_entity_poly.entity_id
_entity_poly.type
_entity_poly.pdbx_seq_one_letter_code
_entity_poly.pdbx_strand_id
1 'polypeptide(L)'
;MGVKQKRRICNNMNININIHKTLFTQEELYNRSEQLTKWHELIMSSDSKHIGANFKGWAKLPDNTNEDLISKIEHTAEYIKSKCSLFVVIGIGGSFLGSKAVIEALNGSKDDWPEVAFAGFNMNGAYINKIKKRMENESVCLCVISKSGRTVEPLLSYAVLKDLMFSKYGIQEARKRIFIITDETKGELRPEAFENQFESFIIPNDIGGRYSVLTTVGLLPIAVSGHNIRDLLLGASEIQHSDWSEYGDLINYASSRTLLQEKGKWIEIFEYFEGNLECFGEWLKQLFGETEGKCGKGVFPASLFFSRDLHSIGQFLQEGRQVFFETIVKVKNSTDDVEIPWYAGFPYAGKMMETINRCAEGGVIRAHINAKVPINEISVTTLNEHVMGELIYFFEMSAAISAYALGLNPFNQPGVEEYKKEMQALISEIK
;
A
#
# COMPACT_ATOMS: atom_id res chain seq x y z
N MET A 1 33.93 -23.60 -13.36
CA MET A 1 33.02 -24.44 -12.54
C MET A 1 32.54 -23.67 -11.30
N GLY A 2 31.85 -22.53 -11.45
CA GLY A 2 31.46 -21.66 -10.33
C GLY A 2 30.09 -21.00 -10.44
N VAL A 3 29.39 -21.16 -11.56
CA VAL A 3 28.14 -20.40 -11.84
C VAL A 3 26.85 -21.21 -11.54
N LYS A 4 26.96 -22.53 -11.35
CA LYS A 4 25.76 -23.40 -11.18
C LYS A 4 25.25 -23.58 -9.75
N GLN A 5 25.90 -23.03 -8.72
CA GLN A 5 25.49 -23.28 -7.34
C GLN A 5 24.71 -22.16 -6.66
N LYS A 6 24.67 -20.93 -7.24
CA LYS A 6 23.89 -19.80 -6.71
C LYS A 6 22.41 -19.74 -7.13
N ARG A 7 21.98 -20.56 -8.09
CA ARG A 7 20.58 -20.59 -8.58
C ARG A 7 19.56 -21.31 -7.67
N ARG A 8 19.95 -21.77 -6.48
CA ARG A 8 19.07 -22.61 -5.63
C ARG A 8 18.29 -21.87 -4.54
N ILE A 9 18.47 -20.56 -4.35
CA ILE A 9 17.75 -19.81 -3.30
C ILE A 9 16.51 -19.08 -3.85
N CYS A 10 16.38 -18.87 -5.15
CA CYS A 10 15.26 -18.13 -5.76
C CYS A 10 14.00 -18.94 -6.06
N ASN A 11 13.82 -20.15 -5.54
CA ASN A 11 12.71 -21.02 -5.98
C ASN A 11 11.40 -20.87 -5.21
N ASN A 12 11.25 -19.89 -4.28
CA ASN A 12 10.03 -19.76 -3.49
C ASN A 12 9.30 -18.42 -3.63
N MET A 13 9.80 -17.44 -4.40
CA MET A 13 9.09 -16.19 -4.59
C MET A 13 7.81 -16.40 -5.41
N ASN A 14 6.71 -15.84 -4.94
CA ASN A 14 5.45 -15.85 -5.67
C ASN A 14 5.38 -14.75 -6.74
N ILE A 15 6.25 -13.73 -6.66
CA ILE A 15 6.33 -12.64 -7.64
C ILE A 15 7.13 -13.08 -8.86
N ASN A 16 6.55 -12.90 -10.04
CA ASN A 16 7.21 -13.08 -11.33
C ASN A 16 7.07 -11.80 -12.16
N ILE A 17 8.17 -11.31 -12.73
CA ILE A 17 8.23 -10.05 -13.47
C ILE A 17 8.50 -10.35 -14.96
N ASN A 18 7.63 -9.85 -15.83
CA ASN A 18 7.80 -9.89 -17.27
C ASN A 18 7.74 -8.48 -17.85
N ILE A 19 8.82 -8.05 -18.49
CA ILE A 19 8.96 -6.70 -19.05
C ILE A 19 8.89 -6.78 -20.57
N HIS A 20 7.86 -6.16 -21.15
CA HIS A 20 7.73 -6.04 -22.60
C HIS A 20 8.60 -4.88 -23.11
N LYS A 21 9.77 -5.22 -23.64
CA LYS A 21 10.81 -4.26 -24.08
C LYS A 21 10.47 -3.59 -25.40
N THR A 22 9.43 -2.76 -25.41
CA THR A 22 8.97 -2.06 -26.62
C THR A 22 9.83 -0.85 -26.99
N LEU A 23 10.48 -0.21 -26.02
CA LEU A 23 11.23 1.03 -26.23
C LEU A 23 12.71 0.95 -25.84
N PHE A 24 13.18 -0.15 -25.30
CA PHE A 24 14.58 -0.38 -24.93
C PHE A 24 14.98 -1.84 -25.14
N THR A 25 16.27 -2.08 -25.22
CA THR A 25 16.84 -3.42 -25.44
C THR A 25 17.09 -4.18 -24.14
N GLN A 26 17.37 -5.47 -24.23
CA GLN A 26 17.82 -6.27 -23.08
C GLN A 26 19.15 -5.76 -22.51
N GLU A 27 20.05 -5.28 -23.37
CA GLU A 27 21.33 -4.71 -22.96
C GLU A 27 21.15 -3.40 -22.19
N GLU A 28 20.26 -2.50 -22.65
CA GLU A 28 19.93 -1.28 -21.92
C GLU A 28 19.35 -1.59 -20.53
N LEU A 29 18.46 -2.61 -20.43
CA LEU A 29 17.88 -3.04 -19.17
C LEU A 29 18.97 -3.59 -18.22
N TYR A 30 19.85 -4.46 -18.71
CA TYR A 30 20.95 -5.02 -17.94
C TYR A 30 21.89 -3.94 -17.41
N ASN A 31 22.36 -3.04 -18.29
CA ASN A 31 23.25 -1.95 -17.91
C ASN A 31 22.60 -0.98 -16.89
N ARG A 32 21.28 -0.79 -16.99
CA ARG A 32 20.54 -0.01 -16.01
C ARG A 32 20.43 -0.74 -14.67
N SER A 33 20.17 -2.03 -14.66
CA SER A 33 20.10 -2.85 -13.44
C SER A 33 21.42 -2.84 -12.67
N GLU A 34 22.56 -2.96 -13.38
CA GLU A 34 23.89 -2.81 -12.79
C GLU A 34 24.07 -1.45 -12.11
N GLN A 35 23.61 -0.37 -12.77
CA GLN A 35 23.70 0.99 -12.22
C GLN A 35 22.80 1.18 -10.99
N LEU A 36 21.66 0.50 -10.91
CA LEU A 36 20.69 0.68 -9.84
C LEU A 36 20.97 -0.21 -8.62
N THR A 37 21.69 -1.32 -8.76
CA THR A 37 22.04 -2.24 -7.67
C THR A 37 22.70 -1.54 -6.48
N LYS A 38 23.56 -0.55 -6.76
CA LYS A 38 24.19 0.28 -5.72
C LYS A 38 23.20 0.99 -4.80
N TRP A 39 21.99 1.34 -5.29
CA TRP A 39 20.98 2.00 -4.48
C TRP A 39 20.30 1.05 -3.52
N HIS A 40 20.05 -0.20 -3.94
CA HIS A 40 19.63 -1.26 -3.04
C HIS A 40 20.67 -1.48 -1.92
N GLU A 41 21.95 -1.65 -2.28
CA GLU A 41 23.05 -1.80 -1.32
C GLU A 41 23.12 -0.62 -0.35
N LEU A 42 22.93 0.62 -0.83
CA LEU A 42 22.92 1.83 -0.01
C LEU A 42 21.76 1.84 0.98
N ILE A 43 20.55 1.47 0.54
CA ILE A 43 19.36 1.38 1.39
C ILE A 43 19.61 0.36 2.52
N MET A 44 20.13 -0.80 2.18
CA MET A 44 20.39 -1.91 3.13
C MET A 44 21.61 -1.69 4.02
N SER A 45 22.50 -0.75 3.65
CA SER A 45 23.73 -0.47 4.42
C SER A 45 23.45 0.28 5.72
N SER A 46 24.43 0.33 6.61
CA SER A 46 24.44 1.17 7.81
C SER A 46 24.94 2.60 7.57
N ASP A 47 25.23 2.98 6.30
CA ASP A 47 25.68 4.33 5.97
C ASP A 47 24.58 5.36 6.32
N SER A 48 24.97 6.35 7.15
CA SER A 48 24.10 7.43 7.64
C SER A 48 24.37 8.79 6.98
N LYS A 49 25.28 8.85 6.01
CA LYS A 49 25.73 10.12 5.42
C LYS A 49 25.01 10.53 4.14
N HIS A 50 24.23 9.63 3.54
CA HIS A 50 23.49 9.94 2.31
C HIS A 50 22.14 10.59 2.60
N ILE A 51 21.56 11.22 1.57
CA ILE A 51 20.24 11.86 1.64
C ILE A 51 19.17 10.82 2.03
N GLY A 52 18.40 11.11 3.08
CA GLY A 52 17.32 10.22 3.54
C GLY A 52 17.75 9.08 4.47
N ALA A 53 19.04 8.96 4.81
CA ALA A 53 19.57 7.88 5.64
C ALA A 53 18.83 7.68 6.98
N ASN A 54 18.28 8.75 7.56
CA ASN A 54 17.56 8.73 8.84
C ASN A 54 16.13 8.16 8.73
N PHE A 55 15.67 7.77 7.53
CA PHE A 55 14.30 7.32 7.27
C PHE A 55 14.24 5.97 6.55
N LYS A 56 15.23 5.12 6.71
CA LYS A 56 15.30 3.79 6.08
C LYS A 56 15.06 2.62 7.02
N GLY A 57 14.48 2.87 8.21
CA GLY A 57 14.14 1.81 9.17
C GLY A 57 13.21 0.73 8.59
N TRP A 58 12.34 1.12 7.66
CA TRP A 58 11.43 0.21 6.96
C TRP A 58 12.16 -0.92 6.19
N ALA A 59 13.36 -0.64 5.65
CA ALA A 59 14.08 -1.59 4.81
C ALA A 59 14.53 -2.87 5.54
N LYS A 60 14.67 -2.80 6.86
CA LYS A 60 15.01 -3.95 7.73
C LYS A 60 13.88 -4.32 8.69
N LEU A 61 12.71 -3.70 8.51
CA LEU A 61 11.59 -3.87 9.42
C LEU A 61 11.10 -5.33 9.51
N PRO A 62 10.99 -6.11 8.41
CA PRO A 62 10.55 -7.50 8.49
C PRO A 62 11.40 -8.34 9.46
N ASP A 63 12.72 -8.17 9.46
CA ASP A 63 13.63 -8.89 10.36
C ASP A 63 13.69 -8.28 11.77
N ASN A 64 13.50 -6.97 11.89
CA ASN A 64 13.69 -6.23 13.14
C ASN A 64 12.41 -6.12 13.99
N THR A 65 11.25 -6.51 13.46
CA THR A 65 10.02 -6.55 14.24
C THR A 65 10.11 -7.67 15.27
N ASN A 66 10.20 -7.29 16.55
CA ASN A 66 10.42 -8.28 17.60
C ASN A 66 9.14 -9.05 17.95
N GLU A 67 9.31 -10.24 18.48
CA GLU A 67 8.23 -11.15 18.84
C GLU A 67 7.29 -10.57 19.91
N ASP A 68 7.81 -9.78 20.85
CA ASP A 68 6.99 -9.15 21.91
C ASP A 68 6.00 -8.16 21.31
N LEU A 69 6.43 -7.38 20.28
CA LEU A 69 5.55 -6.45 19.60
C LEU A 69 4.48 -7.18 18.79
N ILE A 70 4.86 -8.22 18.04
CA ILE A 70 3.91 -9.03 17.25
C ILE A 70 2.87 -9.63 18.20
N SER A 71 3.31 -10.28 19.27
CA SER A 71 2.43 -10.88 20.28
C SER A 71 1.52 -9.84 20.95
N LYS A 72 2.04 -8.62 21.22
CA LYS A 72 1.22 -7.53 21.76
C LYS A 72 0.13 -7.11 20.78
N ILE A 73 0.45 -6.99 19.49
CA ILE A 73 -0.52 -6.65 18.45
C ILE A 73 -1.62 -7.72 18.35
N GLU A 74 -1.24 -9.01 18.32
CA GLU A 74 -2.16 -10.13 18.25
C GLU A 74 -3.09 -10.19 19.48
N HIS A 75 -2.56 -10.04 20.70
CA HIS A 75 -3.36 -9.97 21.91
C HIS A 75 -4.33 -8.79 21.92
N THR A 76 -3.88 -7.62 21.45
CA THR A 76 -4.74 -6.44 21.33
C THR A 76 -5.83 -6.66 20.28
N ALA A 77 -5.53 -7.32 19.16
CA ALA A 77 -6.52 -7.65 18.14
C ALA A 77 -7.60 -8.62 18.68
N GLU A 78 -7.21 -9.66 19.40
CA GLU A 78 -8.16 -10.58 20.07
C GLU A 78 -8.99 -9.87 21.14
N TYR A 79 -8.39 -8.95 21.90
CA TYR A 79 -9.14 -8.14 22.84
C TYR A 79 -10.18 -7.27 22.12
N ILE A 80 -9.82 -6.58 21.03
CA ILE A 80 -10.74 -5.77 20.22
C ILE A 80 -11.86 -6.63 19.65
N LYS A 81 -11.54 -7.81 19.12
CA LYS A 81 -12.51 -8.80 18.63
C LYS A 81 -13.56 -9.14 19.71
N SER A 82 -13.12 -9.34 20.95
CA SER A 82 -14.01 -9.63 22.07
C SER A 82 -14.96 -8.48 22.47
N LYS A 83 -14.66 -7.25 22.01
CA LYS A 83 -15.33 -6.02 22.44
C LYS A 83 -16.25 -5.40 21.39
N CYS A 84 -16.01 -5.62 20.12
CA CYS A 84 -16.73 -4.89 19.08
C CYS A 84 -16.99 -5.74 17.83
N SER A 85 -18.03 -5.36 17.11
CA SER A 85 -18.32 -5.80 15.74
C SER A 85 -17.79 -4.81 14.68
N LEU A 86 -17.51 -3.57 15.09
CA LEU A 86 -17.00 -2.51 14.24
C LEU A 86 -15.73 -1.90 14.82
N PHE A 87 -14.63 -1.97 14.09
CA PHE A 87 -13.38 -1.31 14.43
C PHE A 87 -13.16 -0.10 13.52
N VAL A 88 -13.21 1.11 14.08
CA VAL A 88 -13.04 2.35 13.31
C VAL A 88 -11.61 2.85 13.41
N VAL A 89 -10.92 2.89 12.28
CA VAL A 89 -9.55 3.39 12.16
C VAL A 89 -9.59 4.81 11.61
N ILE A 90 -9.06 5.77 12.40
CA ILE A 90 -8.98 7.17 12.01
C ILE A 90 -7.55 7.47 11.58
N GLY A 91 -7.36 7.79 10.31
CA GLY A 91 -6.05 8.11 9.73
C GLY A 91 -6.17 8.68 8.33
N ILE A 92 -5.08 9.23 7.80
CA ILE A 92 -4.98 9.74 6.43
C ILE A 92 -3.65 9.34 5.81
N GLY A 93 -3.61 9.21 4.48
CA GLY A 93 -2.41 8.81 3.75
C GLY A 93 -1.86 7.48 4.24
N GLY A 94 -0.58 7.41 4.58
CA GLY A 94 0.05 6.18 5.09
C GLY A 94 -0.55 5.62 6.36
N SER A 95 -1.30 6.42 7.13
CA SER A 95 -1.97 5.96 8.35
C SER A 95 -3.22 5.11 8.09
N PHE A 96 -3.66 4.97 6.82
CA PHE A 96 -4.80 4.11 6.49
C PHE A 96 -4.67 3.36 5.16
N LEU A 97 -4.02 3.96 4.13
CA LEU A 97 -3.98 3.36 2.79
C LEU A 97 -3.37 1.97 2.76
N GLY A 98 -2.25 1.77 3.46
CA GLY A 98 -1.57 0.47 3.46
C GLY A 98 -2.41 -0.64 4.11
N SER A 99 -2.96 -0.40 5.31
CA SER A 99 -3.84 -1.39 5.97
C SER A 99 -5.11 -1.64 5.18
N LYS A 100 -5.72 -0.58 4.64
CA LYS A 100 -6.92 -0.71 3.80
C LYS A 100 -6.62 -1.54 2.55
N ALA A 101 -5.49 -1.28 1.89
CA ALA A 101 -5.07 -2.04 0.71
C ALA A 101 -4.93 -3.54 0.99
N VAL A 102 -4.30 -3.92 2.11
CA VAL A 102 -4.15 -5.33 2.49
C VAL A 102 -5.50 -5.95 2.82
N ILE A 103 -6.31 -5.29 3.66
CA ILE A 103 -7.60 -5.82 4.11
C ILE A 103 -8.54 -6.01 2.90
N GLU A 104 -8.62 -5.05 1.98
CA GLU A 104 -9.49 -5.18 0.80
C GLU A 104 -8.95 -6.20 -0.21
N ALA A 105 -7.62 -6.26 -0.42
CA ALA A 105 -7.01 -7.28 -1.28
C ALA A 105 -7.30 -8.71 -0.79
N LEU A 106 -7.50 -8.88 0.51
CA LEU A 106 -7.83 -10.15 1.16
C LEU A 106 -9.35 -10.33 1.43
N ASN A 107 -10.20 -9.61 0.68
CA ASN A 107 -11.65 -9.69 0.73
C ASN A 107 -12.30 -9.18 2.03
N GLY A 108 -11.67 -8.21 2.70
CA GLY A 108 -12.20 -7.58 3.92
C GLY A 108 -11.85 -8.34 5.20
N SER A 109 -12.61 -8.12 6.26
CA SER A 109 -12.43 -8.85 7.52
C SER A 109 -12.91 -10.30 7.39
N LYS A 110 -12.18 -11.22 8.02
CA LYS A 110 -12.58 -12.64 8.09
C LYS A 110 -13.87 -12.80 8.92
N ASP A 111 -14.59 -13.89 8.68
CA ASP A 111 -15.75 -14.24 9.47
C ASP A 111 -15.42 -14.25 10.97
N ASP A 112 -16.39 -13.84 11.79
CA ASP A 112 -16.24 -13.68 13.25
C ASP A 112 -15.24 -12.58 13.72
N TRP A 113 -14.63 -11.81 12.82
CA TRP A 113 -13.81 -10.67 13.17
C TRP A 113 -14.54 -9.34 12.95
N PRO A 114 -14.15 -8.27 13.66
CA PRO A 114 -14.77 -6.95 13.47
C PRO A 114 -14.62 -6.46 12.03
N GLU A 115 -15.65 -5.85 11.50
CA GLU A 115 -15.49 -5.06 10.28
C GLU A 115 -14.57 -3.86 10.54
N VAL A 116 -13.58 -3.64 9.69
CA VAL A 116 -12.68 -2.50 9.78
C VAL A 116 -13.20 -1.38 8.89
N ALA A 117 -13.65 -0.29 9.50
CA ALA A 117 -14.07 0.93 8.81
C ALA A 117 -13.02 2.04 8.96
N PHE A 118 -12.85 2.84 7.94
CA PHE A 118 -11.87 3.93 7.93
C PHE A 118 -12.53 5.29 7.99
N ALA A 119 -11.95 6.22 8.76
CA ALA A 119 -12.37 7.61 8.91
C ALA A 119 -11.15 8.55 8.95
N GLY A 120 -11.38 9.85 8.89
CA GLY A 120 -10.31 10.84 9.04
C GLY A 120 -9.45 11.06 7.79
N PHE A 121 -9.80 10.47 6.65
CA PHE A 121 -9.14 10.71 5.37
C PHE A 121 -9.82 11.81 4.52
N ASN A 122 -10.85 12.41 5.05
CA ASN A 122 -11.54 13.58 4.48
C ASN A 122 -12.23 14.39 5.59
N MET A 123 -12.65 15.61 5.27
CA MET A 123 -13.37 16.51 6.17
C MET A 123 -14.86 16.62 5.79
N ASN A 124 -15.44 15.59 5.20
CA ASN A 124 -16.82 15.58 4.77
C ASN A 124 -17.75 15.19 5.93
N GLY A 125 -18.55 16.15 6.41
CA GLY A 125 -19.49 15.94 7.52
C GLY A 125 -20.54 14.85 7.25
N ALA A 126 -21.01 14.69 6.01
CA ALA A 126 -21.95 13.63 5.65
C ALA A 126 -21.32 12.23 5.80
N TYR A 127 -20.05 12.09 5.43
CA TYR A 127 -19.32 10.86 5.63
C TYR A 127 -19.14 10.52 7.13
N ILE A 128 -18.71 11.49 7.93
CA ILE A 128 -18.58 11.31 9.40
C ILE A 128 -19.92 10.96 10.03
N ASN A 129 -21.02 11.60 9.61
CA ASN A 129 -22.35 11.26 10.10
C ASN A 129 -22.78 9.81 9.73
N LYS A 130 -22.35 9.29 8.57
CA LYS A 130 -22.57 7.88 8.23
C LYS A 130 -21.83 6.94 9.20
N ILE A 131 -20.57 7.25 9.53
CA ILE A 131 -19.80 6.48 10.52
C ILE A 131 -20.44 6.59 11.91
N LYS A 132 -20.83 7.80 12.35
CA LYS A 132 -21.53 7.99 13.64
C LYS A 132 -22.76 7.11 13.78
N LYS A 133 -23.65 7.10 12.78
CA LYS A 133 -24.85 6.26 12.79
C LYS A 133 -24.54 4.78 12.93
N ARG A 134 -23.47 4.28 12.31
CA ARG A 134 -23.01 2.92 12.52
C ARG A 134 -22.55 2.73 13.97
N MET A 135 -21.70 3.60 14.47
CA MET A 135 -21.17 3.54 15.82
C MET A 135 -22.27 3.62 16.91
N GLU A 136 -23.39 4.30 16.65
CA GLU A 136 -24.54 4.34 17.55
C GLU A 136 -25.21 2.96 17.70
N ASN A 137 -25.29 2.19 16.61
CA ASN A 137 -26.04 0.95 16.53
C ASN A 137 -25.19 -0.32 16.74
N GLU A 138 -23.89 -0.26 16.50
CA GLU A 138 -22.96 -1.40 16.58
C GLU A 138 -22.07 -1.30 17.83
N SER A 139 -21.51 -2.42 18.28
CA SER A 139 -20.43 -2.38 19.29
C SER A 139 -19.13 -1.93 18.63
N VAL A 140 -18.43 -0.94 19.22
CA VAL A 140 -17.33 -0.23 18.57
C VAL A 140 -16.07 -0.20 19.41
N CYS A 141 -14.92 -0.36 18.75
CA CYS A 141 -13.62 0.13 19.18
C CYS A 141 -13.07 1.15 18.20
N LEU A 142 -12.26 2.09 18.66
CA LEU A 142 -11.73 3.21 17.89
C LEU A 142 -10.21 3.19 17.94
N CYS A 143 -9.54 3.33 16.79
CA CYS A 143 -8.10 3.52 16.71
C CYS A 143 -7.77 4.81 15.97
N VAL A 144 -6.95 5.67 16.60
CA VAL A 144 -6.47 6.89 15.96
C VAL A 144 -4.99 6.74 15.63
N ILE A 145 -4.63 7.01 14.38
CA ILE A 145 -3.28 6.83 13.85
C ILE A 145 -2.78 8.16 13.28
N SER A 146 -1.85 8.80 13.98
CA SER A 146 -1.18 10.01 13.48
C SER A 146 0.18 10.17 14.12
N LYS A 147 1.25 10.21 13.31
CA LYS A 147 2.63 10.38 13.82
C LYS A 147 2.82 11.74 14.49
N SER A 148 2.41 12.82 13.83
CA SER A 148 2.52 14.18 14.38
C SER A 148 1.45 14.51 15.43
N GLY A 149 0.31 13.81 15.41
CA GLY A 149 -0.88 14.15 16.19
C GLY A 149 -1.49 15.51 15.86
N ARG A 150 -1.10 16.14 14.73
CA ARG A 150 -1.52 17.50 14.32
C ARG A 150 -2.20 17.56 12.96
N THR A 151 -2.35 16.43 12.29
CA THR A 151 -3.01 16.40 10.98
C THR A 151 -4.49 16.70 11.18
N VAL A 152 -5.00 17.70 10.48
CA VAL A 152 -6.32 18.30 10.74
C VAL A 152 -7.44 17.28 10.51
N GLU A 153 -7.43 16.56 9.41
CA GLU A 153 -8.49 15.64 9.00
C GLU A 153 -8.72 14.52 10.04
N PRO A 154 -7.70 13.77 10.50
CA PRO A 154 -7.86 12.79 11.57
C PRO A 154 -8.28 13.41 12.90
N LEU A 155 -7.74 14.59 13.25
CA LEU A 155 -8.07 15.23 14.54
C LEU A 155 -9.55 15.67 14.61
N LEU A 156 -10.09 16.24 13.53
CA LEU A 156 -11.52 16.61 13.48
C LEU A 156 -12.40 15.38 13.61
N SER A 157 -12.09 14.32 12.87
CA SER A 157 -12.81 13.04 12.95
C SER A 157 -12.70 12.42 14.35
N TYR A 158 -11.51 12.42 14.92
CA TYR A 158 -11.26 11.91 16.27
C TYR A 158 -12.05 12.66 17.33
N ALA A 159 -12.05 14.00 17.30
CA ALA A 159 -12.80 14.81 18.26
C ALA A 159 -14.29 14.44 18.27
N VAL A 160 -14.91 14.33 17.08
CA VAL A 160 -16.33 13.98 16.93
C VAL A 160 -16.62 12.55 17.39
N LEU A 161 -15.79 11.59 16.99
CA LEU A 161 -16.05 10.17 17.26
C LEU A 161 -15.65 9.77 18.70
N LYS A 162 -14.66 10.42 19.31
CA LYS A 162 -14.31 10.26 20.73
C LYS A 162 -15.45 10.70 21.65
N ASP A 163 -16.08 11.85 21.34
CA ASP A 163 -17.24 12.35 22.11
C ASP A 163 -18.40 11.33 22.07
N LEU A 164 -18.67 10.75 20.91
CA LEU A 164 -19.64 9.66 20.80
C LEU A 164 -19.26 8.43 21.63
N MET A 165 -17.99 8.03 21.64
CA MET A 165 -17.52 6.88 22.47
C MET A 165 -17.76 7.13 23.95
N PHE A 166 -17.45 8.35 24.45
CA PHE A 166 -17.68 8.69 25.85
C PHE A 166 -19.17 8.76 26.19
N SER A 167 -20.00 9.29 25.28
CA SER A 167 -21.45 9.35 25.47
C SER A 167 -22.07 7.96 25.47
N LYS A 168 -21.62 7.05 24.61
CA LYS A 168 -22.19 5.70 24.46
C LYS A 168 -21.77 4.75 25.59
N TYR A 169 -20.49 4.75 25.98
CA TYR A 169 -19.92 3.76 26.89
C TYR A 169 -19.58 4.30 28.28
N GLY A 170 -19.64 5.62 28.49
CA GLY A 170 -19.07 6.27 29.66
C GLY A 170 -17.53 6.26 29.64
N ILE A 171 -16.92 7.13 30.44
CA ILE A 171 -15.46 7.35 30.41
C ILE A 171 -14.65 6.06 30.64
N GLN A 172 -15.04 5.25 31.61
CA GLN A 172 -14.26 4.08 32.02
C GLN A 172 -14.22 2.97 30.97
N GLU A 173 -15.37 2.70 30.32
CA GLU A 173 -15.43 1.67 29.30
C GLU A 173 -14.92 2.19 27.95
N ALA A 174 -15.15 3.46 27.60
CA ALA A 174 -14.60 4.09 26.41
C ALA A 174 -13.06 4.07 26.39
N ARG A 175 -12.41 4.28 27.55
CA ARG A 175 -10.95 4.18 27.69
C ARG A 175 -10.38 2.84 27.25
N LYS A 176 -11.11 1.76 27.46
CA LYS A 176 -10.72 0.40 27.08
C LYS A 176 -10.98 0.07 25.61
N ARG A 177 -11.67 0.96 24.88
CA ARG A 177 -12.09 0.78 23.49
C ARG A 177 -11.44 1.77 22.53
N ILE A 178 -10.59 2.67 23.06
CA ILE A 178 -9.85 3.65 22.26
C ILE A 178 -8.37 3.30 22.29
N PHE A 179 -7.78 3.19 21.11
CA PHE A 179 -6.38 2.83 20.87
C PHE A 179 -5.70 3.97 20.14
N ILE A 180 -4.42 4.23 20.44
CA ILE A 180 -3.65 5.32 19.82
C ILE A 180 -2.35 4.76 19.25
N ILE A 181 -2.09 5.07 17.97
CA ILE A 181 -0.82 4.78 17.31
C ILE A 181 -0.19 6.11 16.92
N THR A 182 0.93 6.48 17.57
CA THR A 182 1.54 7.80 17.44
C THR A 182 3.06 7.76 17.69
N ASP A 183 3.74 8.90 17.54
CA ASP A 183 5.16 9.05 17.90
C ASP A 183 5.40 8.71 19.38
N GLU A 184 6.59 8.26 19.71
CA GLU A 184 6.97 7.84 21.06
C GLU A 184 6.94 9.00 22.06
N THR A 185 7.42 10.17 21.67
CA THR A 185 7.67 11.31 22.56
C THR A 185 7.07 12.62 22.11
N LYS A 186 6.64 12.72 20.85
CA LYS A 186 6.20 13.97 20.22
C LYS A 186 4.75 13.90 19.77
N GLY A 187 4.18 15.07 19.49
CA GLY A 187 2.83 15.18 18.93
C GLY A 187 1.74 15.25 20.00
N GLU A 188 0.55 15.65 19.57
CA GLU A 188 -0.60 15.92 20.46
C GLU A 188 -1.26 14.63 21.00
N LEU A 189 -1.14 13.52 20.28
CA LEU A 189 -1.76 12.25 20.68
C LEU A 189 -1.00 11.51 21.77
N ARG A 190 0.28 11.81 22.02
CA ARG A 190 1.04 11.14 23.08
C ARG A 190 0.59 11.56 24.48
N PRO A 191 0.47 12.87 24.83
CA PRO A 191 -0.16 13.31 26.06
C PRO A 191 -1.59 12.79 26.20
N GLU A 192 -2.39 12.86 25.14
CA GLU A 192 -3.76 12.37 25.12
C GLU A 192 -3.86 10.88 25.52
N ALA A 193 -2.96 10.04 24.99
CA ALA A 193 -2.91 8.62 25.34
C ALA A 193 -2.58 8.40 26.81
N PHE A 194 -1.62 9.17 27.34
CA PHE A 194 -1.18 9.05 28.72
C PHE A 194 -2.24 9.54 29.73
N GLU A 195 -2.79 10.71 29.52
CA GLU A 195 -3.78 11.33 30.41
C GLU A 195 -5.08 10.52 30.50
N ASN A 196 -5.51 9.96 29.37
CA ASN A 196 -6.71 9.13 29.32
C ASN A 196 -6.45 7.65 29.57
N GLN A 197 -5.20 7.23 29.74
CA GLN A 197 -4.82 5.81 29.92
C GLN A 197 -5.28 4.93 28.74
N PHE A 198 -5.23 5.46 27.52
CA PHE A 198 -5.51 4.66 26.32
C PHE A 198 -4.36 3.72 26.02
N GLU A 199 -4.68 2.51 25.58
CA GLU A 199 -3.65 1.63 25.05
C GLU A 199 -3.02 2.25 23.81
N SER A 200 -1.69 2.23 23.75
CA SER A 200 -0.98 2.91 22.67
C SER A 200 0.20 2.11 22.12
N PHE A 201 0.48 2.36 20.84
CA PHE A 201 1.61 1.82 20.09
C PHE A 201 2.46 2.94 19.51
N ILE A 202 3.72 2.62 19.24
CA ILE A 202 4.71 3.57 18.76
C ILE A 202 4.84 3.46 17.24
N ILE A 203 4.87 4.60 16.56
CA ILE A 203 5.32 4.71 15.16
C ILE A 203 6.82 4.99 15.19
N PRO A 204 7.67 4.15 14.59
CA PRO A 204 9.10 4.38 14.55
C PRO A 204 9.46 5.73 13.92
N ASN A 205 10.42 6.43 14.53
CA ASN A 205 10.81 7.77 14.10
C ASN A 205 11.51 7.79 12.74
N ASP A 206 12.17 6.70 12.38
CA ASP A 206 12.94 6.49 11.17
C ASP A 206 12.14 5.86 10.02
N ILE A 207 10.79 5.85 10.12
CA ILE A 207 9.89 5.35 9.08
C ILE A 207 8.89 6.44 8.68
N GLY A 208 8.83 6.75 7.40
CA GLY A 208 7.86 7.66 6.81
C GLY A 208 6.47 7.04 6.65
N GLY A 209 5.41 7.88 6.56
CA GLY A 209 4.02 7.40 6.49
C GLY A 209 3.75 6.37 5.38
N ARG A 210 4.21 6.63 4.15
CA ARG A 210 3.99 5.74 3.00
C ARG A 210 4.78 4.43 3.03
N TYR A 211 5.75 4.30 3.96
CA TYR A 211 6.56 3.11 4.22
C TYR A 211 6.17 2.43 5.55
N SER A 212 5.02 2.75 6.13
CA SER A 212 4.69 2.34 7.50
C SER A 212 3.72 1.15 7.59
N VAL A 213 3.31 0.57 6.47
CA VAL A 213 2.29 -0.50 6.47
C VAL A 213 2.73 -1.73 7.26
N LEU A 214 4.01 -2.07 7.26
CA LEU A 214 4.57 -3.19 8.04
C LEU A 214 4.95 -2.80 9.49
N THR A 215 4.60 -1.59 9.94
CA THR A 215 4.66 -1.19 11.36
C THR A 215 3.32 -1.43 12.05
N THR A 216 3.21 -1.09 13.33
CA THR A 216 1.93 -1.12 14.06
C THR A 216 0.82 -0.33 13.37
N VAL A 217 1.17 0.65 12.52
CA VAL A 217 0.21 1.45 11.72
C VAL A 217 -0.65 0.57 10.82
N GLY A 218 -0.04 -0.39 10.13
CA GLY A 218 -0.77 -1.34 9.29
C GLY A 218 -1.09 -2.63 10.01
N LEU A 219 -0.14 -3.17 10.80
CA LEU A 219 -0.27 -4.49 11.41
C LEU A 219 -1.46 -4.59 12.38
N LEU A 220 -1.76 -3.56 13.20
CA LEU A 220 -2.89 -3.64 14.13
C LEU A 220 -4.24 -3.70 13.39
N PRO A 221 -4.58 -2.80 12.46
CA PRO A 221 -5.83 -2.94 11.70
C PRO A 221 -5.95 -4.25 10.91
N ILE A 222 -4.84 -4.73 10.33
CA ILE A 222 -4.79 -6.01 9.60
C ILE A 222 -5.05 -7.18 10.55
N ALA A 223 -4.43 -7.20 11.72
CA ALA A 223 -4.67 -8.24 12.72
C ALA A 223 -6.13 -8.22 13.23
N VAL A 224 -6.71 -7.02 13.45
CA VAL A 224 -8.12 -6.86 13.88
C VAL A 224 -9.10 -7.32 12.81
N SER A 225 -8.73 -7.31 11.54
CA SER A 225 -9.55 -7.91 10.47
C SER A 225 -9.40 -9.45 10.38
N GLY A 226 -8.60 -10.06 11.26
CA GLY A 226 -8.40 -11.51 11.33
C GLY A 226 -7.30 -12.06 10.43
N HIS A 227 -6.55 -11.20 9.74
CA HIS A 227 -5.48 -11.64 8.86
C HIS A 227 -4.17 -11.91 9.62
N ASN A 228 -3.40 -12.87 9.12
CA ASN A 228 -2.16 -13.32 9.73
C ASN A 228 -1.01 -12.35 9.45
N ILE A 229 -0.69 -11.50 10.43
CA ILE A 229 0.40 -10.52 10.30
C ILE A 229 1.80 -11.15 10.28
N ARG A 230 1.96 -12.37 10.82
CA ARG A 230 3.23 -13.11 10.77
C ARG A 230 3.54 -13.56 9.35
N ASP A 231 2.54 -14.08 8.64
CA ASP A 231 2.66 -14.46 7.23
C ASP A 231 2.95 -13.25 6.34
N LEU A 232 2.30 -12.11 6.64
CA LEU A 232 2.57 -10.85 5.94
C LEU A 232 4.04 -10.42 6.11
N LEU A 233 4.57 -10.45 7.34
CA LEU A 233 5.97 -10.12 7.63
C LEU A 233 6.94 -11.14 7.03
N LEU A 234 6.57 -12.41 7.00
CA LEU A 234 7.39 -13.46 6.40
C LEU A 234 7.55 -13.24 4.89
N GLY A 235 6.45 -12.96 4.17
CA GLY A 235 6.52 -12.64 2.74
C GLY A 235 7.38 -11.41 2.45
N ALA A 236 7.26 -10.36 3.27
CA ALA A 236 8.11 -9.18 3.16
C ALA A 236 9.60 -9.51 3.41
N SER A 237 9.90 -10.36 4.40
CA SER A 237 11.28 -10.82 4.70
C SER A 237 11.87 -11.64 3.55
N GLU A 238 11.09 -12.47 2.88
CA GLU A 238 11.57 -13.23 1.72
C GLU A 238 12.03 -12.33 0.58
N ILE A 239 11.28 -11.26 0.29
CA ILE A 239 11.71 -10.27 -0.73
C ILE A 239 12.88 -9.43 -0.23
N GLN A 240 12.95 -9.10 1.07
CA GLN A 240 14.12 -8.42 1.66
C GLN A 240 15.41 -9.18 1.41
N HIS A 241 15.38 -10.49 1.50
CA HIS A 241 16.54 -11.39 1.32
C HIS A 241 16.73 -11.91 -0.11
N SER A 242 15.87 -11.52 -1.04
CA SER A 242 15.94 -11.92 -2.43
C SER A 242 17.09 -11.24 -3.18
N ASP A 243 17.37 -11.72 -4.39
CA ASP A 243 18.44 -11.19 -5.23
C ASP A 243 17.99 -9.88 -5.93
N TRP A 244 18.55 -8.76 -5.48
CA TRP A 244 18.38 -7.42 -6.07
C TRP A 244 19.62 -6.98 -6.88
N SER A 245 20.50 -7.93 -7.23
CA SER A 245 21.65 -7.62 -8.11
C SER A 245 21.22 -7.38 -9.56
N GLU A 246 22.19 -7.02 -10.41
CA GLU A 246 21.95 -6.85 -11.85
C GLU A 246 21.46 -8.13 -12.55
N TYR A 247 21.59 -9.28 -11.90
CA TYR A 247 21.07 -10.57 -12.39
C TYR A 247 19.71 -10.94 -11.78
N GLY A 248 19.22 -10.14 -10.82
CA GLY A 248 17.94 -10.37 -10.16
C GLY A 248 16.77 -9.79 -10.95
N ASP A 249 15.66 -10.52 -11.03
CA ASP A 249 14.46 -10.06 -11.73
C ASP A 249 13.82 -8.83 -11.06
N LEU A 250 13.96 -8.71 -9.72
CA LEU A 250 13.33 -7.65 -8.93
C LEU A 250 13.85 -6.25 -9.29
N ILE A 251 15.16 -6.09 -9.51
CA ILE A 251 15.76 -4.79 -9.89
C ILE A 251 15.31 -4.33 -11.29
N ASN A 252 14.93 -5.29 -12.14
CA ASN A 252 14.55 -5.00 -13.52
C ASN A 252 13.31 -4.12 -13.62
N TYR A 253 12.37 -4.21 -12.67
CA TYR A 253 11.20 -3.33 -12.65
C TYR A 253 11.61 -1.86 -12.44
N ALA A 254 12.40 -1.54 -11.42
CA ALA A 254 12.89 -0.18 -11.19
C ALA A 254 13.72 0.33 -12.38
N SER A 255 14.51 -0.57 -13.02
CA SER A 255 15.31 -0.29 -14.21
C SER A 255 14.43 0.04 -15.41
N SER A 256 13.38 -0.74 -15.66
CA SER A 256 12.40 -0.48 -16.71
C SER A 256 11.74 0.90 -16.54
N ARG A 257 11.27 1.21 -15.32
CA ARG A 257 10.65 2.51 -15.00
C ARG A 257 11.55 3.70 -15.35
N THR A 258 12.83 3.63 -14.92
CA THR A 258 13.78 4.72 -15.18
C THR A 258 14.11 4.85 -16.67
N LEU A 259 14.25 3.75 -17.39
CA LEU A 259 14.46 3.75 -18.85
C LEU A 259 13.25 4.35 -19.59
N LEU A 260 12.04 3.95 -19.21
CA LEU A 260 10.81 4.45 -19.82
C LEU A 260 10.62 5.94 -19.58
N GLN A 261 10.94 6.43 -18.38
CA GLN A 261 10.94 7.85 -18.09
C GLN A 261 11.90 8.64 -19.00
N GLU A 262 13.12 8.15 -19.20
CA GLU A 262 14.12 8.76 -20.11
C GLU A 262 13.66 8.75 -21.59
N LYS A 263 12.81 7.78 -21.96
CA LYS A 263 12.17 7.69 -23.28
C LYS A 263 10.89 8.54 -23.39
N GLY A 264 10.59 9.40 -22.40
CA GLY A 264 9.47 10.34 -22.43
C GLY A 264 8.13 9.76 -21.95
N LYS A 265 8.15 8.67 -21.19
CA LYS A 265 6.97 8.11 -20.54
C LYS A 265 6.86 8.69 -19.13
N TRP A 266 5.93 9.63 -18.95
CA TRP A 266 5.80 10.45 -17.73
C TRP A 266 4.70 9.99 -16.80
N ILE A 267 3.89 9.01 -17.20
CA ILE A 267 2.77 8.46 -16.44
C ILE A 267 2.96 6.95 -16.35
N GLU A 268 2.93 6.41 -15.16
CA GLU A 268 2.79 4.97 -14.90
C GLU A 268 1.37 4.68 -14.48
N ILE A 269 0.72 3.76 -15.19
CA ILE A 269 -0.63 3.34 -14.88
C ILE A 269 -0.57 1.95 -14.26
N PHE A 270 -0.92 1.88 -12.97
CA PHE A 270 -1.10 0.60 -12.28
C PHE A 270 -2.47 0.03 -12.60
N GLU A 271 -2.50 -1.19 -13.09
CA GLU A 271 -3.71 -1.83 -13.63
C GLU A 271 -3.94 -3.20 -13.01
N TYR A 272 -5.18 -3.51 -12.72
CA TYR A 272 -5.59 -4.80 -12.19
C TYR A 272 -6.92 -5.22 -12.80
N PHE A 273 -7.09 -6.55 -12.94
CA PHE A 273 -8.35 -7.19 -13.29
C PHE A 273 -9.08 -7.77 -12.06
N GLU A 274 -8.41 -7.73 -10.90
CA GLU A 274 -8.95 -8.13 -9.59
C GLU A 274 -9.47 -6.91 -8.85
N GLY A 275 -10.80 -6.83 -8.65
CA GLY A 275 -11.45 -5.66 -8.04
C GLY A 275 -10.99 -5.35 -6.61
N ASN A 276 -10.58 -6.36 -5.88
CA ASN A 276 -10.06 -6.22 -4.53
C ASN A 276 -8.66 -5.57 -4.46
N LEU A 277 -7.96 -5.38 -5.58
CA LEU A 277 -6.70 -4.64 -5.65
C LEU A 277 -6.88 -3.12 -5.87
N GLU A 278 -8.09 -2.59 -5.97
CA GLU A 278 -8.31 -1.16 -6.22
C GLU A 278 -7.65 -0.28 -5.16
N CYS A 279 -7.79 -0.60 -3.88
CA CYS A 279 -7.12 0.14 -2.81
C CYS A 279 -5.61 -0.07 -2.74
N PHE A 280 -5.11 -1.19 -3.24
CA PHE A 280 -3.67 -1.39 -3.40
C PHE A 280 -3.10 -0.38 -4.40
N GLY A 281 -3.81 -0.10 -5.50
CA GLY A 281 -3.45 0.96 -6.42
C GLY A 281 -3.48 2.36 -5.81
N GLU A 282 -4.42 2.65 -4.92
CA GLU A 282 -4.43 3.92 -4.19
C GLU A 282 -3.19 4.06 -3.28
N TRP A 283 -2.76 2.97 -2.63
CA TRP A 283 -1.52 2.95 -1.86
C TRP A 283 -0.29 3.14 -2.76
N LEU A 284 -0.22 2.50 -3.93
CA LEU A 284 0.86 2.68 -4.91
C LEU A 284 0.95 4.14 -5.40
N LYS A 285 -0.18 4.81 -5.62
CA LYS A 285 -0.19 6.23 -5.98
C LYS A 285 0.48 7.09 -4.91
N GLN A 286 0.19 6.85 -3.63
CA GLN A 286 0.88 7.56 -2.55
C GLN A 286 2.36 7.20 -2.51
N LEU A 287 2.68 5.91 -2.57
CA LEU A 287 4.05 5.42 -2.48
C LEU A 287 4.95 6.08 -3.53
N PHE A 288 4.60 5.98 -4.80
CA PHE A 288 5.42 6.53 -5.89
C PHE A 288 5.28 8.05 -5.99
N GLY A 289 4.08 8.61 -5.86
CA GLY A 289 3.84 10.04 -5.99
C GLY A 289 4.64 10.87 -4.97
N GLU A 290 4.59 10.51 -3.70
CA GLU A 290 5.35 11.20 -2.65
C GLU A 290 6.84 10.86 -2.66
N THR A 291 7.23 9.69 -3.18
CA THR A 291 8.63 9.27 -3.22
C THR A 291 9.39 9.96 -4.35
N GLU A 292 8.81 10.11 -5.53
CA GLU A 292 9.47 10.62 -6.73
C GLU A 292 9.00 12.01 -7.16
N GLY A 293 7.78 12.43 -6.87
CA GLY A 293 7.17 13.67 -7.35
C GLY A 293 7.76 14.93 -6.74
N LYS A 294 9.05 15.20 -6.98
CA LYS A 294 9.82 16.30 -6.38
C LYS A 294 10.75 16.96 -7.37
N CYS A 295 11.03 18.24 -7.17
CA CYS A 295 12.00 19.00 -7.98
C CYS A 295 11.71 18.94 -9.49
N GLY A 296 10.44 18.88 -9.90
CA GLY A 296 10.04 18.74 -11.31
C GLY A 296 10.38 17.38 -11.93
N LYS A 297 10.63 16.36 -11.13
CA LYS A 297 10.97 15.00 -11.55
C LYS A 297 9.90 14.00 -11.11
N GLY A 298 10.12 12.74 -11.47
CA GLY A 298 9.26 11.61 -11.12
C GLY A 298 8.30 11.23 -12.24
N VAL A 299 7.75 10.04 -12.12
CA VAL A 299 6.70 9.50 -12.97
C VAL A 299 5.39 9.66 -12.26
N PHE A 300 4.36 10.23 -12.90
CA PHE A 300 3.05 10.42 -12.28
C PHE A 300 2.34 9.07 -12.15
N PRO A 301 2.00 8.62 -10.94
CA PRO A 301 1.32 7.35 -10.74
C PRO A 301 -0.19 7.51 -10.92
N ALA A 302 -0.77 6.74 -11.83
CA ALA A 302 -2.20 6.57 -12.01
C ALA A 302 -2.61 5.14 -11.64
N SER A 303 -3.91 4.90 -11.47
CA SER A 303 -4.44 3.58 -11.13
C SER A 303 -5.75 3.36 -11.86
N LEU A 304 -5.92 2.19 -12.49
CA LEU A 304 -7.12 1.80 -13.22
C LEU A 304 -7.53 0.37 -12.84
N PHE A 305 -8.82 0.17 -12.68
CA PHE A 305 -9.41 -1.15 -12.48
C PHE A 305 -10.14 -1.62 -13.74
N PHE A 306 -9.64 -2.66 -14.35
CA PHE A 306 -10.23 -3.29 -15.52
C PHE A 306 -11.18 -4.46 -15.13
N SER A 307 -12.23 -4.72 -15.86
CA SER A 307 -12.66 -4.13 -17.15
C SER A 307 -13.41 -2.80 -17.03
N ARG A 308 -13.80 -2.35 -15.81
CA ARG A 308 -14.58 -1.12 -15.59
C ARG A 308 -14.00 0.07 -16.37
N ASP A 309 -12.72 0.35 -16.18
CA ASP A 309 -12.10 1.55 -16.72
C ASP A 309 -11.74 1.45 -18.23
N LEU A 310 -11.78 0.26 -18.82
CA LEU A 310 -11.75 0.11 -20.27
C LEU A 310 -12.95 0.80 -20.95
N HIS A 311 -14.11 0.84 -20.26
CA HIS A 311 -15.31 1.50 -20.74
C HIS A 311 -15.34 3.03 -20.49
N SER A 312 -14.30 3.58 -19.91
CA SER A 312 -14.14 5.03 -19.67
C SER A 312 -12.91 5.60 -20.39
N ILE A 313 -11.74 5.02 -20.21
CA ILE A 313 -10.45 5.55 -20.71
C ILE A 313 -9.79 4.62 -21.75
N GLY A 314 -10.31 3.42 -22.00
CA GLY A 314 -9.69 2.43 -22.89
C GLY A 314 -9.40 2.97 -24.30
N GLN A 315 -10.26 3.82 -24.87
CA GLN A 315 -10.01 4.47 -26.15
C GLN A 315 -8.72 5.33 -26.12
N PHE A 316 -8.49 6.07 -25.03
CA PHE A 316 -7.29 6.87 -24.89
C PHE A 316 -6.03 6.02 -24.74
N LEU A 317 -6.11 4.91 -23.98
CA LEU A 317 -4.99 4.00 -23.79
C LEU A 317 -4.56 3.38 -25.12
N GLN A 318 -5.52 2.99 -25.96
CA GLN A 318 -5.27 2.36 -27.24
C GLN A 318 -4.76 3.30 -28.34
N GLU A 319 -5.31 4.52 -28.45
CA GLU A 319 -5.08 5.42 -29.59
C GLU A 319 -4.71 6.84 -29.20
N GLY A 320 -4.73 7.19 -27.91
CA GLY A 320 -4.40 8.52 -27.43
C GLY A 320 -2.89 8.80 -27.45
N ARG A 321 -2.50 9.97 -26.94
CA ARG A 321 -1.08 10.35 -26.82
C ARG A 321 -0.37 9.45 -25.81
N GLN A 322 0.54 8.64 -26.29
CA GLN A 322 1.25 7.64 -25.49
C GLN A 322 2.42 8.22 -24.68
N VAL A 323 2.12 9.00 -23.66
CA VAL A 323 3.10 9.53 -22.68
C VAL A 323 3.21 8.66 -21.42
N PHE A 324 2.58 7.50 -21.43
CA PHE A 324 2.47 6.57 -20.31
C PHE A 324 3.09 5.20 -20.63
N PHE A 325 3.24 4.40 -19.60
CA PHE A 325 3.46 2.95 -19.63
C PHE A 325 2.57 2.30 -18.59
N GLU A 326 2.34 1.02 -18.73
CA GLU A 326 1.45 0.25 -17.88
C GLU A 326 2.25 -0.69 -16.97
N THR A 327 1.78 -0.84 -15.73
CA THR A 327 2.25 -1.85 -14.79
C THR A 327 1.05 -2.66 -14.33
N ILE A 328 0.93 -3.88 -14.86
CA ILE A 328 -0.21 -4.76 -14.63
C ILE A 328 0.13 -5.72 -13.51
N VAL A 329 -0.63 -5.66 -12.40
CA VAL A 329 -0.53 -6.63 -11.30
C VAL A 329 -1.54 -7.75 -11.55
N LYS A 330 -1.03 -8.96 -11.79
CA LYS A 330 -1.81 -10.14 -12.21
C LYS A 330 -1.85 -11.17 -11.11
N VAL A 331 -3.03 -11.70 -10.83
CA VAL A 331 -3.22 -12.84 -9.91
C VAL A 331 -3.55 -14.07 -10.72
N LYS A 332 -2.71 -15.12 -10.70
CA LYS A 332 -2.89 -16.30 -11.60
C LYS A 332 -4.06 -17.18 -11.22
N ASN A 333 -4.32 -17.34 -9.92
CA ASN A 333 -5.36 -18.22 -9.42
C ASN A 333 -6.31 -17.43 -8.52
N SER A 334 -7.56 -17.28 -8.91
CA SER A 334 -8.62 -16.81 -8.04
C SER A 334 -8.95 -17.88 -7.01
N THR A 335 -9.21 -17.49 -5.79
CA THR A 335 -9.62 -18.40 -4.71
C THR A 335 -11.13 -18.59 -4.63
N ASP A 336 -11.88 -17.72 -5.30
CA ASP A 336 -13.34 -17.73 -5.29
C ASP A 336 -13.85 -17.37 -6.70
N ASP A 337 -14.51 -18.30 -7.36
CA ASP A 337 -14.96 -18.15 -8.74
C ASP A 337 -16.40 -18.66 -8.91
N VAL A 338 -17.11 -18.20 -9.91
CA VAL A 338 -18.50 -18.54 -10.16
C VAL A 338 -18.71 -19.03 -11.58
N GLU A 339 -19.44 -20.14 -11.73
CA GLU A 339 -19.87 -20.65 -13.03
C GLU A 339 -20.99 -19.77 -13.60
N ILE A 340 -20.86 -19.36 -14.86
CA ILE A 340 -21.90 -18.64 -15.58
C ILE A 340 -23.06 -19.59 -15.90
N PRO A 341 -24.29 -19.30 -15.41
CA PRO A 341 -25.42 -20.21 -15.60
C PRO A 341 -25.73 -20.46 -17.07
N TRP A 342 -26.13 -21.70 -17.39
CA TRP A 342 -26.52 -22.05 -18.73
C TRP A 342 -27.91 -21.53 -19.08
N TYR A 343 -28.04 -20.87 -20.22
CA TYR A 343 -29.32 -20.60 -20.85
C TYR A 343 -29.13 -20.49 -22.37
N ALA A 344 -30.18 -20.83 -23.13
CA ALA A 344 -30.11 -20.97 -24.60
C ALA A 344 -29.64 -19.64 -25.26
N GLY A 345 -28.67 -19.76 -26.16
CA GLY A 345 -28.17 -18.64 -26.96
C GLY A 345 -27.10 -17.76 -26.28
N PHE A 346 -26.71 -18.04 -25.03
CA PHE A 346 -25.66 -17.30 -24.35
C PHE A 346 -24.29 -17.97 -24.58
N PRO A 347 -23.31 -17.30 -25.25
CA PRO A 347 -22.08 -17.93 -25.71
C PRO A 347 -21.09 -18.28 -24.60
N TYR A 348 -21.27 -17.74 -23.39
CA TYR A 348 -20.36 -17.94 -22.25
C TYR A 348 -20.91 -18.91 -21.21
N ALA A 349 -22.12 -19.44 -21.41
CA ALA A 349 -22.75 -20.38 -20.49
C ALA A 349 -21.87 -21.60 -20.18
N GLY A 350 -21.83 -22.01 -18.92
CA GLY A 350 -21.01 -23.11 -18.41
C GLY A 350 -19.50 -22.79 -18.31
N LYS A 351 -19.08 -21.54 -18.52
CA LYS A 351 -17.70 -21.10 -18.27
C LYS A 351 -17.59 -20.45 -16.90
N MET A 352 -16.41 -20.56 -16.31
CA MET A 352 -16.08 -19.84 -15.08
C MET A 352 -15.88 -18.35 -15.40
N MET A 353 -16.34 -17.46 -14.52
CA MET A 353 -16.21 -16.00 -14.66
C MET A 353 -14.74 -15.61 -14.80
N GLU A 354 -13.87 -16.19 -13.96
CA GLU A 354 -12.44 -15.95 -13.99
C GLU A 354 -11.81 -16.33 -15.35
N THR A 355 -12.26 -17.39 -16.00
CA THR A 355 -11.79 -17.74 -17.35
C THR A 355 -12.06 -16.62 -18.35
N ILE A 356 -13.21 -15.97 -18.26
CA ILE A 356 -13.56 -14.85 -19.14
C ILE A 356 -12.73 -13.61 -18.77
N ASN A 357 -12.54 -13.34 -17.48
CA ASN A 357 -11.70 -12.24 -16.97
C ASN A 357 -10.26 -12.37 -17.50
N ARG A 358 -9.68 -13.58 -17.45
CA ARG A 358 -8.33 -13.86 -18.03
C ARG A 358 -8.27 -13.67 -19.54
N CYS A 359 -9.34 -13.98 -20.24
CA CYS A 359 -9.41 -13.70 -21.69
C CYS A 359 -9.43 -12.18 -21.95
N ALA A 360 -10.14 -11.41 -21.13
CA ALA A 360 -10.15 -9.95 -21.21
C ALA A 360 -8.75 -9.38 -20.91
N GLU A 361 -8.11 -9.81 -19.83
CA GLU A 361 -6.74 -9.42 -19.48
C GLU A 361 -5.76 -9.69 -20.62
N GLY A 362 -5.71 -10.92 -21.11
CA GLY A 362 -4.83 -11.29 -22.22
C GLY A 362 -5.15 -10.55 -23.52
N GLY A 363 -6.42 -10.22 -23.76
CA GLY A 363 -6.87 -9.42 -24.92
C GLY A 363 -6.35 -8.00 -24.85
N VAL A 364 -6.47 -7.33 -23.70
CA VAL A 364 -5.96 -5.96 -23.45
C VAL A 364 -4.45 -5.92 -23.62
N ILE A 365 -3.71 -6.79 -22.93
CA ILE A 365 -2.25 -6.84 -23.03
C ILE A 365 -1.78 -6.98 -24.48
N ARG A 366 -2.38 -7.89 -25.26
CA ARG A 366 -2.02 -8.06 -26.68
C ARG A 366 -2.34 -6.83 -27.51
N ALA A 367 -3.50 -6.20 -27.29
CA ALA A 367 -3.91 -5.00 -28.02
C ALA A 367 -2.96 -3.83 -27.74
N HIS A 368 -2.60 -3.60 -26.48
CA HIS A 368 -1.72 -2.52 -26.08
C HIS A 368 -0.27 -2.77 -26.53
N ILE A 369 0.25 -4.01 -26.47
CA ILE A 369 1.55 -4.36 -27.04
C ILE A 369 1.58 -4.08 -28.55
N ASN A 370 0.54 -4.45 -29.29
CA ASN A 370 0.43 -4.17 -30.73
C ASN A 370 0.39 -2.67 -31.03
N ALA A 371 -0.19 -1.88 -30.13
CA ALA A 371 -0.17 -0.41 -30.17
C ALA A 371 1.15 0.18 -29.67
N LYS A 372 2.16 -0.63 -29.31
CA LYS A 372 3.47 -0.25 -28.78
C LYS A 372 3.43 0.48 -27.44
N VAL A 373 2.40 0.26 -26.63
CA VAL A 373 2.37 0.68 -25.25
C VAL A 373 3.38 -0.17 -24.47
N PRO A 374 4.31 0.44 -23.71
CA PRO A 374 5.23 -0.32 -22.86
C PRO A 374 4.49 -0.90 -21.66
N ILE A 375 4.71 -2.17 -21.36
CA ILE A 375 4.04 -2.90 -20.28
C ILE A 375 5.07 -3.61 -19.40
N ASN A 376 4.92 -3.46 -18.09
CA ASN A 376 5.52 -4.30 -17.08
C ASN A 376 4.42 -5.20 -16.49
N GLU A 377 4.57 -6.52 -16.53
CA GLU A 377 3.68 -7.44 -15.85
C GLU A 377 4.32 -7.93 -14.55
N ILE A 378 3.60 -7.79 -13.45
CA ILE A 378 3.97 -8.32 -12.13
C ILE A 378 2.91 -9.35 -11.77
N SER A 379 3.25 -10.64 -11.85
CA SER A 379 2.30 -11.70 -11.60
C SER A 379 2.58 -12.45 -10.30
N VAL A 380 1.52 -12.70 -9.54
CA VAL A 380 1.53 -13.51 -8.32
C VAL A 380 0.66 -14.75 -8.49
N THR A 381 0.85 -15.76 -7.64
CA THR A 381 0.09 -17.02 -7.74
C THR A 381 -1.34 -16.85 -7.26
N THR A 382 -1.53 -16.36 -6.04
CA THR A 382 -2.81 -16.10 -5.38
C THR A 382 -2.64 -14.91 -4.46
N LEU A 383 -3.73 -14.27 -4.04
CA LEU A 383 -3.68 -13.25 -2.98
C LEU A 383 -3.87 -13.92 -1.63
N ASN A 384 -2.88 -13.76 -0.77
CA ASN A 384 -2.90 -14.14 0.63
C ASN A 384 -1.96 -13.19 1.41
N GLU A 385 -1.91 -13.33 2.73
CA GLU A 385 -1.11 -12.46 3.60
C GLU A 385 0.38 -12.46 3.21
N HIS A 386 0.92 -13.63 2.89
CA HIS A 386 2.31 -13.80 2.47
C HIS A 386 2.63 -13.00 1.20
N VAL A 387 1.82 -13.21 0.15
CA VAL A 387 2.00 -12.52 -1.14
C VAL A 387 1.78 -11.02 -1.03
N MET A 388 0.86 -10.58 -0.17
CA MET A 388 0.71 -9.15 0.10
C MET A 388 1.96 -8.55 0.77
N GLY A 389 2.60 -9.29 1.67
CA GLY A 389 3.89 -8.92 2.26
C GLY A 389 4.99 -8.80 1.22
N GLU A 390 5.11 -9.78 0.31
CA GLU A 390 6.04 -9.74 -0.82
C GLU A 390 5.82 -8.49 -1.69
N LEU A 391 4.58 -8.21 -2.11
CA LEU A 391 4.23 -7.07 -2.96
C LEU A 391 4.53 -5.74 -2.28
N ILE A 392 4.20 -5.59 -1.00
CA ILE A 392 4.47 -4.36 -0.23
C ILE A 392 5.96 -4.07 -0.23
N TYR A 393 6.79 -5.00 0.21
CA TYR A 393 8.23 -4.77 0.30
C TYR A 393 8.87 -4.57 -1.07
N PHE A 394 8.42 -5.32 -2.08
CA PHE A 394 8.88 -5.17 -3.45
C PHE A 394 8.64 -3.74 -3.98
N PHE A 395 7.43 -3.21 -3.82
CA PHE A 395 7.12 -1.87 -4.30
C PHE A 395 7.78 -0.76 -3.46
N GLU A 396 7.89 -0.91 -2.14
CA GLU A 396 8.60 0.02 -1.27
C GLU A 396 10.08 0.15 -1.69
N MET A 397 10.75 -0.98 -1.91
CA MET A 397 12.15 -1.01 -2.35
C MET A 397 12.30 -0.43 -3.74
N SER A 398 11.44 -0.82 -4.68
CA SER A 398 11.46 -0.32 -6.06
C SER A 398 11.28 1.20 -6.13
N ALA A 399 10.35 1.75 -5.35
CA ALA A 399 10.12 3.20 -5.29
C ALA A 399 11.34 3.94 -4.72
N ALA A 400 11.95 3.43 -3.66
CA ALA A 400 13.14 4.04 -3.06
C ALA A 400 14.34 4.03 -4.02
N ILE A 401 14.60 2.90 -4.70
CA ILE A 401 15.66 2.76 -5.71
C ILE A 401 15.45 3.75 -6.86
N SER A 402 14.23 3.83 -7.37
CA SER A 402 13.86 4.71 -8.47
C SER A 402 14.07 6.19 -8.12
N ALA A 403 13.66 6.62 -6.92
CA ALA A 403 13.89 7.99 -6.45
C ALA A 403 15.37 8.33 -6.29
N TYR A 404 16.18 7.41 -5.75
CA TYR A 404 17.64 7.62 -5.69
C TYR A 404 18.27 7.69 -7.07
N ALA A 405 17.79 6.92 -8.04
CA ALA A 405 18.25 7.01 -9.43
C ALA A 405 17.98 8.39 -10.04
N LEU A 406 16.90 9.06 -9.64
CA LEU A 406 16.56 10.44 -10.01
C LEU A 406 17.36 11.49 -9.24
N GLY A 407 18.20 11.10 -8.27
CA GLY A 407 18.93 12.01 -7.38
C GLY A 407 18.03 12.71 -6.36
N LEU A 408 16.95 12.07 -5.94
CA LEU A 408 15.97 12.60 -4.99
C LEU A 408 16.13 11.97 -3.61
N ASN A 409 15.63 12.66 -2.57
CA ASN A 409 15.40 12.04 -1.27
C ASN A 409 14.09 11.25 -1.32
N PRO A 410 14.10 9.90 -1.18
CA PRO A 410 12.87 9.10 -1.27
C PRO A 410 11.87 9.37 -0.16
N PHE A 411 12.30 9.88 1.00
CA PHE A 411 11.55 9.79 2.25
C PHE A 411 10.96 11.11 2.75
N ASN A 412 11.32 12.26 2.18
CA ASN A 412 10.69 13.55 2.48
C ASN A 412 9.54 13.87 1.51
N GLN A 413 8.73 14.87 1.83
CA GLN A 413 7.63 15.37 0.99
C GLN A 413 7.43 16.88 1.20
N PRO A 414 8.39 17.74 0.75
CA PRO A 414 8.32 19.17 1.02
C PRO A 414 7.13 19.87 0.35
N GLY A 415 6.65 19.36 -0.79
CA GLY A 415 5.58 19.99 -1.58
C GLY A 415 4.22 20.06 -0.85
N VAL A 416 3.96 19.16 0.11
CA VAL A 416 2.68 19.18 0.84
C VAL A 416 2.63 20.21 1.97
N GLU A 417 3.74 20.83 2.33
CA GLU A 417 3.77 21.82 3.42
C GLU A 417 3.14 23.15 2.99
N GLU A 418 3.18 23.49 1.70
CA GLU A 418 2.63 24.75 1.21
C GLU A 418 1.11 24.82 1.36
N TYR A 419 0.37 23.81 0.85
CA TYR A 419 -1.09 23.82 1.00
C TYR A 419 -1.54 23.75 2.46
N LYS A 420 -0.77 23.12 3.34
CA LYS A 420 -1.07 23.08 4.77
C LYS A 420 -0.98 24.45 5.41
N LYS A 421 0.03 25.25 5.04
CA LYS A 421 0.15 26.65 5.50
C LYS A 421 -1.03 27.49 5.06
N GLU A 422 -1.39 27.41 3.77
CA GLU A 422 -2.53 28.15 3.23
C GLU A 422 -3.85 27.73 3.91
N MET A 423 -4.05 26.42 4.12
CA MET A 423 -5.22 25.92 4.83
C MET A 423 -5.29 26.48 6.28
N GLN A 424 -4.16 26.47 7.01
CA GLN A 424 -4.10 27.00 8.38
C GLN A 424 -4.38 28.51 8.41
N ALA A 425 -3.87 29.28 7.44
CA ALA A 425 -4.17 30.69 7.32
C ALA A 425 -5.68 30.94 7.17
N LEU A 426 -6.33 30.22 6.23
CA LEU A 426 -7.77 30.32 6.02
C LEU A 426 -8.58 29.89 7.26
N ILE A 427 -8.17 28.81 7.94
CA ILE A 427 -8.84 28.38 9.18
C ILE A 427 -8.75 29.47 10.26
N SER A 428 -7.62 30.17 10.39
CA SER A 428 -7.44 31.24 11.36
C SER A 428 -8.32 32.48 11.11
N GLU A 429 -8.82 32.65 9.90
CA GLU A 429 -9.76 33.71 9.54
C GLU A 429 -11.23 33.39 9.88
N ILE A 430 -11.54 32.13 10.19
CA ILE A 430 -12.89 31.72 10.60
C ILE A 430 -13.13 32.21 12.04
N LYS A 431 -14.11 33.10 12.19
CA LYS A 431 -14.52 33.68 13.49
C LYS A 431 -15.46 32.74 14.25
#